data_4035d4c918f046be76d6830272524326
#
_entry.id   4035d4c918f046be76d6830272524326
#
_cell.length_a   1.000
_cell.length_b   1.000
_cell.length_c   1.000
_cell.angle_alpha   90.00
_cell.angle_beta   90.00
_cell.angle_gamma   90.00
#
_symmetry.space_group_name_H-M   'P 1'
#
loop_
_entity.id
_entity.type
_entity.pdbx_description
1 polymer ?
#
loop_
_entity_poly.entity_id
_entity_poly.type
_entity_poly.pdbx_seq_one_letter_code
_entity_poly.pdbx_strand_id
1 'polypeptide(L)'
;DKTYLVLPLYHATGGVVGLGSTLFVGGTVVLRKKFSVEKFWEDCVKYEVTIITYIGELFRYLISVEKNSYENQHKIRGMYGNGLRPDVWKVVQERFGINNIIEFYGASEGNVSLTNVDSHFGSIGRIPNYLQSFLPTKIVKFDVENEKVVRGDDGFCIECEQNESGEALGFIPNEDKFTGKFEGYTDKEATNKKILHDVFEKGDRWFSTGDLLKRDNQGYFYFVDRIG
;
A
#
# COMPACT_ATOMS: atom_id res chain seq x y z
N ASP A 1 2.66 -18.45 14.28
CA ASP A 1 3.62 -17.58 13.57
C ASP A 1 4.37 -16.67 14.54
N LYS A 2 5.60 -16.32 14.18
CA LYS A 2 6.44 -15.34 14.87
C LYS A 2 6.73 -14.20 13.90
N THR A 3 6.13 -13.03 14.17
CA THR A 3 6.27 -11.84 13.33
C THR A 3 7.40 -10.94 13.82
N TYR A 4 8.37 -10.65 12.95
CA TYR A 4 9.43 -9.70 13.26
C TYR A 4 8.98 -8.28 12.98
N LEU A 5 9.03 -7.44 14.00
CA LEU A 5 8.54 -6.07 13.97
C LEU A 5 9.63 -5.10 14.43
N VAL A 6 10.11 -4.29 13.48
CA VAL A 6 11.14 -3.25 13.68
C VAL A 6 10.63 -1.86 13.33
N LEU A 7 9.34 -1.77 12.95
CA LEU A 7 8.69 -0.53 12.55
C LEU A 7 8.13 0.22 13.77
N PRO A 8 8.06 1.55 13.73
CA PRO A 8 7.47 2.34 14.80
C PRO A 8 6.01 1.98 15.06
N LEU A 9 5.65 1.74 16.32
CA LEU A 9 4.29 1.31 16.71
C LEU A 9 3.22 2.41 16.55
N TYR A 10 3.63 3.67 16.44
CA TYR A 10 2.70 4.79 16.18
C TYR A 10 2.27 4.90 14.72
N HIS A 11 2.94 4.23 13.79
CA HIS A 11 2.51 4.11 12.39
C HIS A 11 1.58 2.92 12.20
N ALA A 12 0.59 3.07 11.30
CA ALA A 12 -0.37 2.02 10.99
C ALA A 12 0.29 0.68 10.63
N THR A 13 1.35 0.69 9.81
CA THR A 13 2.08 -0.52 9.41
C THR A 13 2.72 -1.22 10.61
N GLY A 14 3.30 -0.50 11.56
CA GLY A 14 3.90 -1.10 12.76
C GLY A 14 2.86 -1.48 13.82
N GLY A 15 1.98 -0.55 14.18
CA GLY A 15 1.06 -0.73 15.30
C GLY A 15 -0.17 -1.58 14.95
N VAL A 16 -0.89 -1.22 13.90
CA VAL A 16 -2.14 -1.92 13.53
C VAL A 16 -1.83 -3.18 12.74
N VAL A 17 -1.10 -3.03 11.63
CA VAL A 17 -0.83 -4.14 10.70
C VAL A 17 0.18 -5.13 11.29
N GLY A 18 1.27 -4.66 11.90
CA GLY A 18 2.30 -5.52 12.48
C GLY A 18 1.89 -6.12 13.83
N LEU A 19 1.76 -5.27 14.84
CA LEU A 19 1.46 -5.71 16.20
C LEU A 19 0.02 -6.23 16.33
N GLY A 20 -0.96 -5.41 15.93
CA GLY A 20 -2.37 -5.69 16.13
C GLY A 20 -2.81 -6.98 15.43
N SER A 21 -2.51 -7.14 14.13
CA SER A 21 -2.90 -8.34 13.39
C SER A 21 -2.24 -9.61 13.94
N THR A 22 -0.96 -9.52 14.33
CA THR A 22 -0.24 -10.69 14.90
C THR A 22 -0.88 -11.15 16.21
N LEU A 23 -1.21 -10.21 17.11
CA LEU A 23 -1.86 -10.54 18.37
C LEU A 23 -3.30 -11.03 18.18
N PHE A 24 -4.02 -10.45 17.23
CA PHE A 24 -5.41 -10.85 16.94
C PHE A 24 -5.51 -12.32 16.51
N VAL A 25 -4.55 -12.82 15.75
CA VAL A 25 -4.53 -14.25 15.34
C VAL A 25 -3.79 -15.15 16.33
N GLY A 26 -3.42 -14.68 17.53
CA GLY A 26 -2.71 -15.45 18.54
C GLY A 26 -1.25 -15.75 18.19
N GLY A 27 -0.63 -14.93 17.34
CA GLY A 27 0.79 -15.05 16.99
C GLY A 27 1.72 -14.43 18.03
N THR A 28 3.02 -14.61 17.83
CA THR A 28 4.08 -14.05 18.67
C THR A 28 4.74 -12.89 17.94
N VAL A 29 4.93 -11.76 18.63
CA VAL A 29 5.67 -10.62 18.09
C VAL A 29 7.10 -10.63 18.62
N VAL A 30 8.07 -10.65 17.72
CA VAL A 30 9.48 -10.42 18.00
C VAL A 30 9.76 -8.94 17.75
N LEU A 31 9.65 -8.14 18.82
CA LEU A 31 9.78 -6.68 18.76
C LEU A 31 11.23 -6.26 18.99
N ARG A 32 11.76 -5.46 18.06
CA ARG A 32 13.04 -4.80 18.20
C ARG A 32 12.87 -3.29 18.35
N LYS A 33 13.56 -2.69 19.31
CA LYS A 33 13.46 -1.26 19.62
C LYS A 33 13.86 -0.35 18.45
N LYS A 34 14.83 -0.78 17.63
CA LYS A 34 15.35 0.00 16.50
C LYS A 34 15.83 -0.93 15.39
N PHE A 35 15.51 -0.60 14.15
CA PHE A 35 16.05 -1.31 12.98
C PHE A 35 17.57 -1.32 12.95
N SER A 36 18.16 -2.44 12.58
CA SER A 36 19.60 -2.61 12.37
C SER A 36 19.81 -3.58 11.21
N VAL A 37 20.46 -3.11 10.16
CA VAL A 37 20.81 -3.92 8.98
C VAL A 37 21.66 -5.13 9.37
N GLU A 38 22.64 -4.93 10.25
CA GLU A 38 23.57 -5.98 10.69
C GLU A 38 22.88 -7.08 11.49
N LYS A 39 21.88 -6.72 12.31
CA LYS A 39 21.22 -7.65 13.24
C LYS A 39 19.93 -8.26 12.68
N PHE A 40 19.45 -7.77 11.56
CA PHE A 40 18.16 -8.17 11.02
C PHE A 40 18.04 -9.69 10.80
N TRP A 41 18.94 -10.24 10.02
CA TRP A 41 18.92 -11.67 9.69
C TRP A 41 19.33 -12.55 10.87
N GLU A 42 20.29 -12.10 11.69
CA GLU A 42 20.67 -12.77 12.94
C GLU A 42 19.47 -12.94 13.87
N ASP A 43 18.70 -11.87 14.07
CA ASP A 43 17.47 -11.91 14.88
C ASP A 43 16.42 -12.85 14.25
N CYS A 44 16.23 -12.78 12.95
CA CYS A 44 15.28 -13.65 12.25
C CYS A 44 15.60 -15.13 12.44
N VAL A 45 16.86 -15.51 12.41
CA VAL A 45 17.32 -16.89 12.67
C VAL A 45 17.20 -17.23 14.14
N LYS A 46 17.75 -16.38 15.04
CA LYS A 46 17.78 -16.61 16.49
C LYS A 46 16.40 -16.80 17.10
N TYR A 47 15.42 -15.99 16.68
CA TYR A 47 14.06 -16.04 17.22
C TYR A 47 13.11 -16.90 16.38
N GLU A 48 13.64 -17.57 15.33
CA GLU A 48 12.85 -18.43 14.42
C GLU A 48 11.65 -17.66 13.82
N VAL A 49 11.90 -16.47 13.30
CA VAL A 49 10.89 -15.62 12.66
C VAL A 49 10.30 -16.32 11.44
N THR A 50 8.98 -16.28 11.31
CA THR A 50 8.25 -16.86 10.18
C THR A 50 7.62 -15.82 9.26
N ILE A 51 7.39 -14.60 9.78
CA ILE A 51 6.78 -13.48 9.05
C ILE A 51 7.58 -12.20 9.32
N ILE A 52 7.76 -11.37 8.30
CA ILE A 52 8.33 -10.02 8.43
C ILE A 52 7.26 -8.98 8.15
N THR A 53 7.17 -7.95 9.01
CA THR A 53 6.48 -6.71 8.67
C THR A 53 7.48 -5.71 8.12
N TYR A 54 7.18 -5.08 6.97
CA TYR A 54 8.14 -4.22 6.30
C TYR A 54 7.55 -2.91 5.78
N ILE A 55 8.45 -1.98 5.48
CA ILE A 55 8.29 -0.92 4.49
C ILE A 55 9.40 -1.09 3.44
N GLY A 56 9.14 -0.72 2.19
CA GLY A 56 10.09 -0.95 1.08
C GLY A 56 11.48 -0.39 1.33
N GLU A 57 11.58 0.75 2.00
CA GLU A 57 12.84 1.39 2.39
C GLU A 57 13.72 0.49 3.26
N LEU A 58 13.12 -0.30 4.17
CA LEU A 58 13.84 -1.25 5.01
C LEU A 58 14.59 -2.28 4.14
N PHE A 59 13.92 -2.86 3.16
CA PHE A 59 14.56 -3.81 2.25
C PHE A 59 15.57 -3.15 1.32
N ARG A 60 15.38 -1.88 0.95
CA ARG A 60 16.40 -1.12 0.21
C ARG A 60 17.73 -1.04 0.98
N TYR A 61 17.69 -0.84 2.30
CA TYR A 61 18.89 -0.90 3.14
C TYR A 61 19.47 -2.33 3.21
N LEU A 62 18.63 -3.34 3.39
CA LEU A 62 19.10 -4.74 3.49
C LEU A 62 19.80 -5.23 2.22
N ILE A 63 19.34 -4.82 1.03
CA ILE A 63 19.97 -5.20 -0.23
C ILE A 63 21.23 -4.40 -0.57
N SER A 64 21.42 -3.22 0.05
CA SER A 64 22.57 -2.33 -0.22
C SER A 64 23.88 -2.78 0.46
N VAL A 65 23.80 -3.73 1.40
CA VAL A 65 24.97 -4.26 2.11
C VAL A 65 25.40 -5.61 1.56
N GLU A 66 26.64 -6.00 1.88
CA GLU A 66 27.17 -7.31 1.55
C GLU A 66 26.32 -8.44 2.16
N LYS A 67 26.32 -9.59 1.48
CA LYS A 67 25.62 -10.79 1.97
C LYS A 67 26.21 -11.24 3.30
N ASN A 68 25.34 -11.61 4.23
CA ASN A 68 25.76 -12.25 5.46
C ASN A 68 25.27 -13.71 5.54
N SER A 69 25.90 -14.50 6.42
CA SER A 69 25.65 -15.93 6.53
C SER A 69 24.22 -16.29 6.99
N TYR A 70 23.51 -15.38 7.65
CA TYR A 70 22.17 -15.63 8.18
C TYR A 70 21.05 -15.48 7.14
N GLU A 71 21.33 -14.84 5.99
CA GLU A 71 20.31 -14.55 4.95
C GLU A 71 19.62 -15.78 4.39
N ASN A 72 20.26 -16.95 4.44
CA ASN A 72 19.72 -18.22 3.93
C ASN A 72 19.44 -19.25 5.04
N GLN A 73 19.49 -18.83 6.31
CA GLN A 73 19.27 -19.73 7.47
C GLN A 73 17.92 -19.48 8.16
N HIS A 74 17.19 -18.46 7.74
CA HIS A 74 15.92 -18.11 8.35
C HIS A 74 14.78 -19.07 7.96
N LYS A 75 13.68 -19.03 8.74
CA LYS A 75 12.46 -19.81 8.51
C LYS A 75 11.30 -18.92 7.99
N ILE A 76 11.61 -17.78 7.38
CA ILE A 76 10.62 -16.81 6.90
C ILE A 76 9.86 -17.44 5.73
N ARG A 77 8.55 -17.53 5.86
CA ARG A 77 7.64 -18.05 4.84
C ARG A 77 6.90 -16.94 4.07
N GLY A 78 6.98 -15.70 4.54
CA GLY A 78 6.37 -14.55 3.89
C GLY A 78 6.61 -13.25 4.61
N MET A 79 6.25 -12.19 3.93
CA MET A 79 6.35 -10.84 4.47
C MET A 79 5.13 -10.02 4.02
N TYR A 80 4.74 -9.03 4.83
CA TYR A 80 3.67 -8.11 4.48
C TYR A 80 4.01 -6.68 4.88
N GLY A 81 3.66 -5.75 4.01
CA GLY A 81 4.00 -4.35 4.19
C GLY A 81 3.60 -3.50 3.01
N ASN A 82 4.30 -2.41 2.82
CA ASN A 82 4.00 -1.44 1.77
C ASN A 82 5.25 -0.78 1.20
N GLY A 83 5.13 -0.30 -0.05
CA GLY A 83 6.16 0.48 -0.71
C GLY A 83 7.35 -0.32 -1.24
N LEU A 84 7.20 -1.62 -1.51
CA LEU A 84 8.25 -2.44 -2.09
C LEU A 84 8.36 -2.19 -3.60
N ARG A 85 9.42 -1.51 -4.01
CA ARG A 85 9.68 -1.23 -5.42
C ARG A 85 9.98 -2.51 -6.21
N PRO A 86 9.61 -2.58 -7.51
CA PRO A 86 9.83 -3.77 -8.32
C PRO A 86 11.29 -4.23 -8.40
N ASP A 87 12.24 -3.28 -8.47
CA ASP A 87 13.68 -3.58 -8.46
C ASP A 87 14.13 -4.27 -7.15
N VAL A 88 13.63 -3.79 -6.01
CA VAL A 88 13.89 -4.37 -4.69
C VAL A 88 13.19 -5.72 -4.54
N TRP A 89 11.94 -5.83 -5.01
CA TRP A 89 11.14 -7.06 -4.95
C TRP A 89 11.87 -8.25 -5.56
N LYS A 90 12.40 -8.06 -6.78
CA LYS A 90 13.15 -9.11 -7.48
C LYS A 90 14.35 -9.58 -6.65
N VAL A 91 15.12 -8.65 -6.08
CA VAL A 91 16.29 -8.98 -5.25
C VAL A 91 15.86 -9.70 -3.96
N VAL A 92 14.73 -9.32 -3.35
CA VAL A 92 14.21 -10.01 -2.16
C VAL A 92 13.91 -11.48 -2.46
N GLN A 93 13.28 -11.77 -3.58
CA GLN A 93 12.98 -13.14 -4.00
C GLN A 93 14.27 -13.93 -4.31
N GLU A 94 15.18 -13.34 -5.08
CA GLU A 94 16.39 -14.02 -5.54
C GLU A 94 17.46 -14.18 -4.44
N ARG A 95 17.65 -13.15 -3.60
CA ARG A 95 18.72 -13.14 -2.57
C ARG A 95 18.27 -13.78 -1.27
N PHE A 96 17.04 -13.51 -0.82
CA PHE A 96 16.55 -13.96 0.47
C PHE A 96 15.58 -15.14 0.38
N GLY A 97 15.15 -15.54 -0.82
CA GLY A 97 14.25 -16.68 -1.02
C GLY A 97 12.82 -16.45 -0.53
N ILE A 98 12.41 -15.21 -0.29
CA ILE A 98 11.07 -14.89 0.21
C ILE A 98 10.15 -14.62 -0.98
N ASN A 99 9.31 -15.60 -1.32
CA ASN A 99 8.42 -15.52 -2.48
C ASN A 99 7.00 -15.05 -2.14
N ASN A 100 6.55 -15.26 -0.90
CA ASN A 100 5.23 -14.82 -0.48
C ASN A 100 5.32 -13.40 0.08
N ILE A 101 5.02 -12.43 -0.78
CA ILE A 101 5.12 -11.00 -0.51
C ILE A 101 3.74 -10.38 -0.63
N ILE A 102 3.16 -10.00 0.49
CA ILE A 102 1.88 -9.29 0.56
C ILE A 102 2.17 -7.80 0.61
N GLU A 103 1.73 -7.09 -0.41
CA GLU A 103 1.85 -5.64 -0.50
C GLU A 103 0.48 -5.02 -0.24
N PHE A 104 0.42 -3.92 0.51
CA PHE A 104 -0.80 -3.16 0.65
C PHE A 104 -0.57 -1.67 0.38
N TYR A 105 -1.62 -0.99 0.01
CA TYR A 105 -1.67 0.45 -0.22
C TYR A 105 -2.84 1.05 0.54
N GLY A 106 -2.63 2.18 1.17
CA GLY A 106 -3.67 2.96 1.84
C GLY A 106 -3.08 4.12 2.62
N ALA A 107 -3.93 5.08 2.94
CA ALA A 107 -3.63 6.21 3.79
C ALA A 107 -4.59 6.23 4.99
N SER A 108 -4.10 6.65 6.16
CA SER A 108 -4.91 6.68 7.39
C SER A 108 -6.08 7.65 7.30
N GLU A 109 -5.89 8.74 6.57
CA GLU A 109 -6.86 9.81 6.32
C GLU A 109 -7.80 9.54 5.13
N GLY A 110 -7.47 8.55 4.30
CA GLY A 110 -8.18 8.23 3.07
C GLY A 110 -9.08 7.00 3.19
N ASN A 111 -9.80 6.73 2.11
CA ASN A 111 -10.71 5.59 2.01
C ASN A 111 -10.36 4.63 0.86
N VAL A 112 -9.19 4.81 0.23
CA VAL A 112 -8.64 3.87 -0.75
C VAL A 112 -7.77 2.87 -0.02
N SER A 113 -8.12 1.59 -0.13
CA SER A 113 -7.33 0.49 0.43
C SER A 113 -7.23 -0.64 -0.60
N LEU A 114 -6.01 -1.01 -0.92
CA LEU A 114 -5.70 -2.07 -1.88
C LEU A 114 -4.77 -3.09 -1.23
N THR A 115 -4.92 -4.36 -1.56
CA THR A 115 -4.04 -5.42 -1.04
C THR A 115 -3.72 -6.42 -2.13
N ASN A 116 -2.46 -6.73 -2.29
CA ASN A 116 -1.92 -7.76 -3.16
C ASN A 116 -1.63 -9.01 -2.31
N VAL A 117 -2.61 -9.90 -2.22
CA VAL A 117 -2.46 -11.16 -1.46
C VAL A 117 -1.85 -12.30 -2.29
N ASP A 118 -1.81 -12.12 -3.60
CA ASP A 118 -1.37 -13.14 -4.55
C ASP A 118 0.14 -13.08 -4.81
N SER A 119 0.86 -12.16 -4.17
CA SER A 119 2.28 -11.87 -4.45
C SER A 119 2.53 -11.53 -5.93
N HIS A 120 1.55 -10.90 -6.58
CA HIS A 120 1.67 -10.48 -7.96
C HIS A 120 2.72 -9.40 -8.10
N PHE A 121 3.75 -9.69 -8.88
CA PHE A 121 4.97 -8.88 -8.95
C PHE A 121 4.71 -7.38 -9.25
N GLY A 122 5.20 -6.52 -8.36
CA GLY A 122 5.13 -5.06 -8.49
C GLY A 122 3.74 -4.45 -8.26
N SER A 123 2.71 -5.25 -8.01
CA SER A 123 1.36 -4.74 -7.71
C SER A 123 1.22 -4.33 -6.25
N ILE A 124 0.52 -3.23 -6.01
CA ILE A 124 0.17 -2.74 -4.66
C ILE A 124 -1.20 -3.25 -4.18
N GLY A 125 -1.94 -3.96 -5.04
CA GLY A 125 -3.22 -4.56 -4.69
C GLY A 125 -4.08 -4.91 -5.90
N ARG A 126 -5.20 -5.57 -5.63
CA ARG A 126 -6.12 -6.04 -6.66
C ARG A 126 -7.57 -5.75 -6.28
N ILE A 127 -8.33 -5.23 -7.24
CA ILE A 127 -9.78 -5.22 -7.22
C ILE A 127 -10.25 -6.04 -8.42
N PRO A 128 -10.75 -7.27 -8.22
CA PRO A 128 -11.32 -8.07 -9.28
C PRO A 128 -12.44 -7.31 -10.01
N ASN A 129 -12.55 -7.49 -11.33
CA ASN A 129 -13.48 -6.71 -12.16
C ASN A 129 -14.95 -6.80 -11.68
N TYR A 130 -15.37 -7.95 -11.14
CA TYR A 130 -16.72 -8.14 -10.60
C TYR A 130 -16.98 -7.42 -9.26
N LEU A 131 -15.93 -6.95 -8.58
CA LEU A 131 -16.04 -6.20 -7.31
C LEU A 131 -15.91 -4.68 -7.49
N GLN A 132 -15.60 -4.19 -8.69
CA GLN A 132 -15.33 -2.76 -8.92
C GLN A 132 -16.52 -1.85 -8.63
N SER A 133 -17.75 -2.34 -8.78
CA SER A 133 -18.96 -1.58 -8.43
C SER A 133 -19.19 -1.49 -6.91
N PHE A 134 -18.58 -2.37 -6.14
CA PHE A 134 -18.70 -2.40 -4.67
C PHE A 134 -17.54 -1.73 -3.94
N LEU A 135 -16.38 -1.68 -4.60
CA LEU A 135 -15.16 -1.06 -4.04
C LEU A 135 -14.85 0.20 -4.86
N PRO A 136 -15.26 1.35 -4.37
CA PRO A 136 -15.29 2.60 -5.15
C PRO A 136 -13.91 3.25 -5.24
N THR A 137 -12.95 2.58 -5.90
CA THR A 137 -11.66 3.17 -6.27
C THR A 137 -11.62 3.33 -7.78
N LYS A 138 -11.41 4.55 -8.24
CA LYS A 138 -11.30 4.91 -9.66
C LYS A 138 -9.95 5.56 -9.94
N ILE A 139 -9.50 5.49 -11.19
CA ILE A 139 -8.32 6.22 -11.65
C ILE A 139 -8.78 7.19 -12.73
N VAL A 140 -8.52 8.47 -12.55
CA VAL A 140 -8.89 9.53 -13.50
C VAL A 140 -7.65 10.12 -14.16
N LYS A 141 -7.78 10.59 -15.40
CA LYS A 141 -6.70 11.27 -16.11
C LYS A 141 -6.22 12.48 -15.32
N PHE A 142 -4.92 12.63 -15.26
CA PHE A 142 -4.27 13.69 -14.50
C PHE A 142 -3.26 14.44 -15.35
N ASP A 143 -3.39 15.75 -15.39
CA ASP A 143 -2.45 16.65 -16.04
C ASP A 143 -1.34 16.99 -15.03
N VAL A 144 -0.18 16.38 -15.22
CA VAL A 144 0.98 16.53 -14.32
C VAL A 144 1.57 17.95 -14.38
N GLU A 145 1.51 18.62 -15.55
CA GLU A 145 2.06 19.95 -15.71
C GLU A 145 1.24 21.02 -14.96
N ASN A 146 -0.08 20.86 -14.96
CA ASN A 146 -1.00 21.78 -14.30
C ASN A 146 -1.49 21.27 -12.93
N GLU A 147 -1.01 20.12 -12.47
CA GLU A 147 -1.34 19.49 -11.19
C GLU A 147 -2.85 19.36 -10.94
N LYS A 148 -3.61 18.88 -11.93
CA LYS A 148 -5.07 18.78 -11.84
C LYS A 148 -5.64 17.59 -12.61
N VAL A 149 -6.80 17.10 -12.15
CA VAL A 149 -7.60 16.11 -12.88
C VAL A 149 -8.10 16.67 -14.20
N VAL A 150 -8.13 15.84 -15.24
CA VAL A 150 -8.65 16.22 -16.56
C VAL A 150 -10.16 16.00 -16.59
N ARG A 151 -10.89 17.02 -17.05
CA ARG A 151 -12.35 16.98 -17.22
C ARG A 151 -12.72 17.05 -18.69
N GLY A 152 -13.80 16.37 -19.06
CA GLY A 152 -14.40 16.45 -20.39
C GLY A 152 -15.24 17.71 -20.60
N ASP A 153 -15.81 17.84 -21.80
CA ASP A 153 -16.70 18.96 -22.16
C ASP A 153 -17.99 19.03 -21.32
N ASP A 154 -18.37 17.88 -20.73
CA ASP A 154 -19.51 17.76 -19.81
C ASP A 154 -19.18 18.20 -18.37
N GLY A 155 -17.92 18.56 -18.11
CA GLY A 155 -17.42 19.00 -16.81
C GLY A 155 -17.04 17.87 -15.83
N PHE A 156 -17.27 16.59 -16.18
CA PHE A 156 -16.90 15.45 -15.36
C PHE A 156 -15.47 14.98 -15.63
N CYS A 157 -14.88 14.26 -14.67
CA CYS A 157 -13.53 13.70 -14.83
C CYS A 157 -13.53 12.54 -15.85
N ILE A 158 -12.44 12.43 -16.58
CA ILE A 158 -12.24 11.36 -17.54
C ILE A 158 -11.56 10.17 -16.84
N GLU A 159 -12.22 9.01 -16.79
CA GLU A 159 -11.61 7.78 -16.26
C GLU A 159 -10.47 7.32 -17.17
N CYS A 160 -9.36 6.82 -16.58
CA CYS A 160 -8.24 6.27 -17.33
C CYS A 160 -8.59 4.96 -18.00
N GLU A 161 -8.00 4.75 -19.18
CA GLU A 161 -7.97 3.46 -19.84
C GLU A 161 -7.09 2.45 -19.09
N GLN A 162 -7.17 1.17 -19.47
CA GLN A 162 -6.31 0.12 -18.92
C GLN A 162 -4.84 0.45 -19.17
N ASN A 163 -4.02 0.30 -18.13
CA ASN A 163 -2.59 0.64 -18.09
C ASN A 163 -2.26 2.14 -18.29
N GLU A 164 -3.25 3.01 -18.40
CA GLU A 164 -3.04 4.46 -18.36
C GLU A 164 -2.83 4.92 -16.93
N SER A 165 -1.85 5.81 -16.72
CA SER A 165 -1.56 6.41 -15.42
C SER A 165 -2.48 7.59 -15.14
N GLY A 166 -3.00 7.67 -13.93
CA GLY A 166 -3.80 8.79 -13.48
C GLY A 166 -3.93 8.83 -11.96
N GLU A 167 -4.63 9.83 -11.45
CA GLU A 167 -4.83 9.96 -10.01
C GLU A 167 -5.86 8.96 -9.51
N ALA A 168 -5.52 8.27 -8.42
CA ALA A 168 -6.43 7.37 -7.73
C ALA A 168 -7.40 8.16 -6.85
N LEU A 169 -8.69 7.87 -6.98
CA LEU A 169 -9.76 8.49 -6.22
C LEU A 169 -10.55 7.45 -5.44
N GLY A 170 -10.98 7.82 -4.24
CA GLY A 170 -11.87 7.02 -3.39
C GLY A 170 -13.24 7.67 -3.21
N PHE A 171 -14.31 6.97 -3.54
CA PHE A 171 -15.67 7.48 -3.41
C PHE A 171 -16.04 7.78 -1.95
N ILE A 172 -16.63 8.94 -1.69
CA ILE A 172 -17.15 9.33 -0.38
C ILE A 172 -18.68 9.23 -0.42
N PRO A 173 -19.28 8.22 0.24
CA PRO A 173 -20.73 8.07 0.26
C PRO A 173 -21.40 9.24 1.02
N ASN A 174 -22.64 9.58 0.62
CA ASN A 174 -23.43 10.62 1.29
C ASN A 174 -24.01 10.19 2.64
N GLU A 175 -24.02 8.87 2.92
CA GLU A 175 -24.47 8.30 4.18
C GLU A 175 -23.27 7.59 4.87
N ASP A 176 -23.32 7.51 6.20
CA ASP A 176 -22.33 6.78 7.01
C ASP A 176 -22.42 5.25 6.76
N LYS A 177 -22.03 4.81 5.58
CA LYS A 177 -21.87 3.39 5.28
C LYS A 177 -20.52 2.92 5.78
N PHE A 178 -20.46 1.72 6.32
CA PHE A 178 -19.25 1.10 6.86
C PHE A 178 -18.12 1.00 5.82
N THR A 179 -18.49 0.83 4.55
CA THR A 179 -17.53 0.81 3.43
C THR A 179 -17.42 2.21 2.83
N GLY A 180 -16.19 2.73 2.75
CA GLY A 180 -15.90 4.03 2.14
C GLY A 180 -15.96 5.21 3.11
N LYS A 181 -16.02 4.96 4.44
CA LYS A 181 -15.93 6.02 5.43
C LYS A 181 -14.65 6.82 5.22
N PHE A 182 -14.80 8.13 5.07
CA PHE A 182 -13.71 9.07 4.92
C PHE A 182 -13.56 9.88 6.21
N GLU A 183 -12.49 9.65 6.95
CA GLU A 183 -12.23 10.36 8.21
C GLU A 183 -11.61 11.75 7.97
N GLY A 184 -10.84 11.91 6.89
CA GLY A 184 -10.15 13.16 6.58
C GLY A 184 -9.00 13.46 7.53
N TYR A 185 -8.53 14.71 7.44
CA TYR A 185 -7.50 15.24 8.35
C TYR A 185 -8.18 15.90 9.58
N THR A 186 -7.41 16.08 10.64
CA THR A 186 -7.83 16.89 11.81
C THR A 186 -8.10 18.35 11.41
N ASP A 187 -7.43 18.85 10.37
CA ASP A 187 -7.70 20.15 9.75
C ASP A 187 -8.78 20.02 8.66
N LYS A 188 -9.89 20.71 8.87
CA LYS A 188 -11.04 20.72 7.94
C LYS A 188 -10.73 21.39 6.60
N GLU A 189 -9.88 22.42 6.57
CA GLU A 189 -9.48 23.05 5.31
C GLU A 189 -8.60 22.15 4.47
N ALA A 190 -7.64 21.48 5.09
CA ALA A 190 -6.81 20.45 4.44
C ALA A 190 -7.67 19.29 3.93
N THR A 191 -8.68 18.87 4.70
CA THR A 191 -9.65 17.85 4.29
C THR A 191 -10.42 18.28 3.04
N ASN A 192 -10.98 19.49 3.04
CA ASN A 192 -11.79 20.00 1.92
C ASN A 192 -10.98 20.12 0.62
N LYS A 193 -9.69 20.45 0.70
CA LYS A 193 -8.79 20.50 -0.47
C LYS A 193 -8.57 19.14 -1.13
N LYS A 194 -8.78 18.04 -0.38
CA LYS A 194 -8.65 16.68 -0.87
C LYS A 194 -9.97 16.05 -1.32
N ILE A 195 -11.07 16.82 -1.30
CA ILE A 195 -12.38 16.35 -1.78
C ILE A 195 -12.64 16.96 -3.15
N LEU A 196 -12.76 16.09 -4.16
CA LEU A 196 -13.23 16.47 -5.50
C LEU A 196 -14.74 16.30 -5.55
N HIS A 197 -15.40 17.28 -6.16
CA HIS A 197 -16.85 17.28 -6.38
C HIS A 197 -17.18 17.12 -7.87
N ASP A 198 -18.35 16.58 -8.15
CA ASP A 198 -18.84 16.39 -9.52
C ASP A 198 -17.81 15.65 -10.40
N VAL A 199 -17.36 14.47 -9.92
CA VAL A 199 -16.31 13.70 -10.58
C VAL A 199 -16.88 12.88 -11.73
N PHE A 200 -17.92 12.09 -11.50
CA PHE A 200 -18.59 11.28 -12.53
C PHE A 200 -20.09 11.57 -12.63
N GLU A 201 -20.66 12.14 -11.58
CA GLU A 201 -22.07 12.58 -11.56
C GLU A 201 -22.22 13.80 -10.66
N LYS A 202 -23.29 14.57 -10.91
CA LYS A 202 -23.56 15.79 -10.17
C LYS A 202 -23.81 15.49 -8.69
N GLY A 203 -23.04 16.12 -7.81
CA GLY A 203 -23.16 16.00 -6.35
C GLY A 203 -22.38 14.83 -5.75
N ASP A 204 -21.67 14.02 -6.54
CA ASP A 204 -20.75 13.03 -6.00
C ASP A 204 -19.52 13.67 -5.35
N ARG A 205 -18.89 12.93 -4.45
CA ARG A 205 -17.70 13.38 -3.74
C ARG A 205 -16.66 12.25 -3.74
N TRP A 206 -15.42 12.62 -4.03
CA TRP A 206 -14.31 11.70 -4.11
C TRP A 206 -13.09 12.22 -3.37
N PHE A 207 -12.44 11.35 -2.62
CA PHE A 207 -11.16 11.65 -1.99
C PHE A 207 -10.03 11.55 -3.02
N SER A 208 -9.27 12.65 -3.17
CA SER A 208 -8.05 12.74 -3.97
C SER A 208 -6.87 12.20 -3.16
N THR A 209 -6.31 11.06 -3.59
CA THR A 209 -5.19 10.45 -2.86
C THR A 209 -3.90 11.24 -2.99
N GLY A 210 -3.71 11.95 -4.09
CA GLY A 210 -2.45 12.56 -4.47
C GLY A 210 -1.42 11.55 -4.98
N ASP A 211 -1.86 10.35 -5.36
CA ASP A 211 -0.99 9.31 -5.90
C ASP A 211 -1.42 8.93 -7.33
N LEU A 212 -0.44 8.83 -8.23
CA LEU A 212 -0.63 8.31 -9.57
C LEU A 212 -0.53 6.79 -9.56
N LEU A 213 -1.60 6.15 -9.97
CA LEU A 213 -1.68 4.71 -10.13
C LEU A 213 -2.03 4.34 -11.57
N LYS A 214 -1.81 3.09 -11.93
CA LYS A 214 -2.39 2.47 -13.13
C LYS A 214 -3.00 1.11 -12.78
N ARG A 215 -3.96 0.65 -13.58
CA ARG A 215 -4.63 -0.64 -13.39
C ARG A 215 -4.57 -1.45 -14.67
N ASP A 216 -4.24 -2.74 -14.54
CA ASP A 216 -4.24 -3.66 -15.66
C ASP A 216 -5.63 -4.30 -15.93
N ASN A 217 -5.73 -5.12 -16.96
CA ASN A 217 -6.95 -5.82 -17.36
C ASN A 217 -7.39 -6.93 -16.39
N GLN A 218 -6.52 -7.35 -15.47
CA GLN A 218 -6.82 -8.34 -14.42
C GLN A 218 -7.25 -7.70 -13.10
N GLY A 219 -7.23 -6.37 -13.04
CA GLY A 219 -7.61 -5.57 -11.88
C GLY A 219 -6.50 -5.36 -10.86
N TYR A 220 -5.25 -5.62 -11.21
CA TYR A 220 -4.10 -5.25 -10.39
C TYR A 220 -3.74 -3.79 -10.55
N PHE A 221 -3.43 -3.15 -9.43
CA PHE A 221 -3.01 -1.76 -9.34
C PHE A 221 -1.52 -1.66 -9.13
N TYR A 222 -0.91 -0.67 -9.75
CA TYR A 222 0.52 -0.39 -9.67
C TYR A 222 0.74 1.07 -9.31
N PHE A 223 1.61 1.32 -8.34
CA PHE A 223 2.03 2.66 -7.99
C PHE A 223 2.95 3.22 -9.08
N VAL A 224 2.72 4.44 -9.51
CA VAL A 224 3.53 5.12 -10.51
C VAL A 224 4.36 6.22 -9.86
N ASP A 225 3.71 7.18 -9.20
CA ASP A 225 4.40 8.29 -8.53
C ASP A 225 3.45 9.00 -7.54
N ARG A 226 3.98 9.92 -6.75
CA ARG A 226 3.23 10.82 -5.91
C ARG A 226 3.13 12.21 -6.56
N ILE A 227 1.96 12.82 -6.47
CA ILE A 227 1.70 14.17 -6.93
C ILE A 227 2.21 15.16 -5.86
N GLY A 228 3.18 16.04 -6.21
CA GLY A 228 3.70 17.10 -5.35
C GLY A 228 4.95 16.73 -4.58
#